data_c0e404549e7195786856f32bce69ceee
#
_entry.id   c0e404549e7195786856f32bce69ceee
#
_cell.length_a   1.000
_cell.length_b   1.000
_cell.length_c   1.000
_cell.angle_alpha   90.00
_cell.angle_beta   90.00
_cell.angle_gamma   90.00
#
_symmetry.space_group_name_H-M   'P 1'
#
loop_
_entity.id
_entity.type
_entity.pdbx_description
1 polymer ?
#
loop_
_entity_poly.entity_id
_entity_poly.type
_entity_poly.pdbx_seq_one_letter_code
_entity_poly.pdbx_strand_id
1 'polypeptide(L)'
;DFRQDLSKPYQAPYQPSVAHYTDNYVLLISGSKAFSYAGQRIGVSCISDKLYHRSYPGLTKRYGGGTFGTVFIHRVLYALSSGTSHSAQFAMAAMLKAANEGQYNFLNEVKIYGERAKKLKDIFLHHGFHLVYDNDLGDPIADGFYFTIGYPGMTSGELAKELMYYGVSAIS
;
A
#
# COMPACT_ATOMS: atom_id res chain seq x y z
N ASP A 1 -7.13 -0.26 -6.14
CA ASP A 1 -8.07 -1.07 -6.87
C ASP A 1 -8.14 -0.61 -8.33
N PHE A 2 -7.71 -1.46 -9.27
CA PHE A 2 -7.69 -1.14 -10.71
C PHE A 2 -9.06 -1.16 -11.38
N ARG A 3 -10.11 -1.58 -10.66
CA ARG A 3 -11.46 -1.72 -11.18
C ARG A 3 -12.25 -0.41 -11.12
N GLN A 4 -11.85 0.52 -10.27
CA GLN A 4 -12.58 1.75 -10.00
C GLN A 4 -11.84 2.98 -10.51
N ASP A 5 -12.58 3.95 -11.02
CA ASP A 5 -12.03 5.27 -11.33
C ASP A 5 -12.09 6.15 -10.09
N LEU A 6 -10.98 6.19 -9.36
CA LEU A 6 -10.80 7.00 -8.16
C LEU A 6 -10.04 8.31 -8.45
N SER A 7 -9.99 8.71 -9.71
CA SER A 7 -9.17 9.85 -10.17
C SER A 7 -9.71 11.21 -9.74
N LYS A 8 -10.95 11.28 -9.28
CA LYS A 8 -11.61 12.53 -8.93
C LYS A 8 -11.62 12.72 -7.41
N PRO A 9 -10.81 13.64 -6.86
CA PRO A 9 -10.82 13.94 -5.44
C PRO A 9 -12.21 14.33 -4.95
N TYR A 10 -12.55 13.89 -3.75
CA TYR A 10 -13.82 14.21 -3.07
C TYR A 10 -15.11 13.81 -3.81
N GLN A 11 -15.01 12.97 -4.83
CA GLN A 11 -16.16 12.45 -5.58
C GLN A 11 -16.27 10.93 -5.41
N ALA A 12 -17.49 10.43 -5.33
CA ALA A 12 -17.73 8.97 -5.34
C ALA A 12 -17.40 8.37 -6.72
N PRO A 13 -16.97 7.10 -6.79
CA PRO A 13 -16.77 6.19 -5.66
C PRO A 13 -15.49 6.49 -4.85
N TYR A 14 -15.55 6.27 -3.54
CA TYR A 14 -14.41 6.47 -2.65
C TYR A 14 -13.69 5.14 -2.40
N GLN A 15 -12.37 5.20 -2.28
CA GLN A 15 -11.62 4.04 -1.79
C GLN A 15 -12.06 3.71 -0.37
N PRO A 16 -12.47 2.47 -0.08
CA PRO A 16 -12.80 2.05 1.28
C PRO A 16 -11.64 2.32 2.24
N SER A 17 -11.95 2.90 3.37
CA SER A 17 -10.96 3.25 4.40
C SER A 17 -11.53 2.94 5.77
N VAL A 18 -10.67 2.47 6.67
CA VAL A 18 -11.01 2.26 8.08
C VAL A 18 -11.58 3.52 8.75
N ALA A 19 -11.23 4.70 8.23
CA ALA A 19 -11.75 5.99 8.72
C ALA A 19 -13.28 6.15 8.59
N HIS A 20 -13.94 5.37 7.73
CA HIS A 20 -15.39 5.35 7.63
C HIS A 20 -16.09 4.60 8.78
N TYR A 21 -15.35 3.75 9.49
CA TYR A 21 -15.92 2.83 10.47
C TYR A 21 -15.53 3.14 11.91
N THR A 22 -14.49 3.91 12.13
CA THR A 22 -13.97 4.20 13.47
C THR A 22 -13.14 5.48 13.50
N ASP A 23 -13.17 6.19 14.65
CA ASP A 23 -12.27 7.30 14.96
C ASP A 23 -10.99 6.85 15.68
N ASN A 24 -10.76 5.55 15.78
CA ASN A 24 -9.60 4.99 16.48
C ASN A 24 -8.70 4.26 15.49
N TYR A 25 -8.02 5.02 14.63
CA TYR A 25 -7.20 4.46 13.56
C TYR A 25 -5.87 5.19 13.35
N VAL A 26 -4.92 4.45 12.80
CA VAL A 26 -3.73 4.95 12.11
C VAL A 26 -3.73 4.34 10.72
N LEU A 27 -3.82 5.17 9.69
CA LEU A 27 -3.76 4.75 8.30
C LEU A 27 -2.35 5.00 7.77
N LEU A 28 -1.73 3.97 7.23
CA LEU A 28 -0.39 4.05 6.64
C LEU A 28 -0.52 4.00 5.11
N ILE A 29 0.01 5.03 4.44
CA ILE A 29 -0.01 5.15 2.99
C ILE A 29 1.44 5.13 2.50
N SER A 30 1.80 4.07 1.77
CA SER A 30 3.14 3.94 1.20
C SER A 30 3.25 4.70 -0.13
N GLY A 31 4.32 5.48 -0.28
CA GLY A 31 4.66 6.09 -1.58
C GLY A 31 5.24 5.10 -2.58
N SER A 32 5.64 3.90 -2.14
CA SER A 32 6.42 2.97 -2.95
C SER A 32 5.71 2.48 -4.20
N LYS A 33 4.41 2.21 -4.12
CA LYS A 33 3.65 1.59 -5.22
C LYS A 33 2.79 2.62 -5.95
N ALA A 34 1.91 3.33 -5.24
CA ALA A 34 0.99 4.28 -5.86
C ALA A 34 1.70 5.42 -6.63
N PHE A 35 2.85 5.85 -6.15
CA PHE A 35 3.62 6.95 -6.75
C PHE A 35 4.95 6.49 -7.37
N SER A 36 5.20 5.19 -7.52
CA SER A 36 6.48 4.64 -8.00
C SER A 36 7.70 5.18 -7.23
N TYR A 37 7.53 5.45 -5.93
CA TYR A 37 8.48 6.20 -5.11
C TYR A 37 9.24 5.31 -4.10
N ALA A 38 9.39 4.03 -4.46
CA ALA A 38 9.97 3.00 -3.58
C ALA A 38 11.40 3.31 -3.11
N GLY A 39 12.23 3.87 -4.01
CA GLY A 39 13.63 4.21 -3.71
C GLY A 39 13.78 5.31 -2.66
N GLN A 40 12.80 6.16 -2.46
CA GLN A 40 12.84 7.27 -1.51
C GLN A 40 12.49 6.88 -0.08
N ARG A 41 12.04 5.64 0.14
CA ARG A 41 11.75 5.10 1.48
C ARG A 41 10.82 5.98 2.30
N ILE A 42 9.69 6.40 1.71
CA ILE A 42 8.73 7.32 2.33
C ILE A 42 7.30 6.81 2.27
N GLY A 43 6.53 7.17 3.27
CA GLY A 43 5.10 7.00 3.38
C GLY A 43 4.47 8.05 4.28
N VAL A 44 3.16 8.08 4.32
CA VAL A 44 2.38 8.98 5.18
C VAL A 44 1.67 8.17 6.25
N SER A 45 1.66 8.68 7.47
CA SER A 45 0.88 8.16 8.58
C SER A 45 -0.23 9.16 8.92
N CYS A 46 -1.48 8.76 8.71
CA CYS A 46 -2.65 9.55 9.06
C CYS A 46 -3.24 9.00 10.36
N ILE A 47 -3.21 9.81 11.41
CA ILE A 47 -3.75 9.46 12.73
C ILE A 47 -5.06 10.23 12.90
N SER A 48 -6.14 9.56 13.33
CA SER A 48 -7.38 10.26 13.63
C SER A 48 -7.19 11.29 14.76
N ASP A 49 -7.90 12.40 14.70
CA ASP A 49 -7.81 13.47 15.73
C ASP A 49 -8.11 12.93 17.13
N LYS A 50 -9.11 12.08 17.26
CA LYS A 50 -9.47 11.43 18.51
C LYS A 50 -8.35 10.59 19.09
N LEU A 51 -7.68 9.79 18.27
CA LEU A 51 -6.54 9.00 18.71
C LEU A 51 -5.31 9.87 18.98
N TYR A 52 -5.06 10.86 18.12
CA TYR A 52 -3.93 11.77 18.26
C TYR A 52 -3.91 12.46 19.63
N HIS A 53 -5.05 12.98 20.06
CA HIS A 53 -5.19 13.70 21.32
C HIS A 53 -5.43 12.81 22.53
N ARG A 54 -5.55 11.51 22.36
CA ARG A 54 -5.79 10.58 23.45
C ARG A 54 -4.55 10.34 24.30
N SER A 55 -4.71 10.44 25.62
CA SER A 55 -3.66 10.11 26.58
C SER A 55 -3.79 8.69 27.08
N TYR A 56 -2.65 8.06 27.29
CA TYR A 56 -2.54 6.70 27.83
C TYR A 56 -1.59 6.69 29.04
N PRO A 57 -2.00 6.18 30.20
CA PRO A 57 -1.14 6.14 31.39
C PRO A 57 0.19 5.41 31.14
N GLY A 58 0.18 4.35 30.36
CA GLY A 58 1.39 3.61 30.00
C GLY A 58 2.38 4.43 29.17
N LEU A 59 1.89 5.27 28.25
CA LEU A 59 2.74 6.17 27.48
C LEU A 59 3.30 7.29 28.36
N THR A 60 2.47 7.84 29.24
CA THR A 60 2.91 8.86 30.22
C THR A 60 4.02 8.31 31.11
N LYS A 61 3.84 7.12 31.65
CA LYS A 61 4.86 6.45 32.48
C LYS A 61 6.17 6.21 31.73
N ARG A 62 6.10 5.79 30.46
CA ARG A 62 7.29 5.40 29.68
C ARG A 62 8.04 6.58 29.07
N TYR A 63 7.32 7.59 28.62
CA TYR A 63 7.87 8.70 27.81
C TYR A 63 7.78 10.08 28.48
N GLY A 64 7.32 10.14 29.71
CA GLY A 64 7.26 11.39 30.50
C GLY A 64 6.05 12.27 30.19
N GLY A 65 5.01 11.74 29.54
CA GLY A 65 3.78 12.46 29.24
C GLY A 65 3.48 12.58 27.74
N GLY A 66 2.40 13.29 27.44
CA GLY A 66 1.95 13.54 26.08
C GLY A 66 0.78 12.68 25.63
N THR A 67 0.17 13.10 24.53
CA THR A 67 -0.86 12.37 23.85
C THR A 67 -0.25 11.31 22.95
N PHE A 68 -1.06 10.38 22.47
CA PHE A 68 -0.60 9.32 21.55
C PHE A 68 0.14 9.91 20.34
N GLY A 69 -0.44 10.90 19.67
CA GLY A 69 0.17 11.49 18.48
C GLY A 69 1.51 12.16 18.76
N THR A 70 1.60 12.92 19.86
CA THR A 70 2.86 13.56 20.26
C THR A 70 3.95 12.54 20.57
N VAL A 71 3.62 11.49 21.31
CA VAL A 71 4.57 10.41 21.64
C VAL A 71 4.95 9.64 20.36
N PHE A 72 3.99 9.33 19.52
CA PHE A 72 4.23 8.59 18.27
C PHE A 72 5.21 9.34 17.36
N ILE A 73 4.98 10.64 17.13
CA ILE A 73 5.82 11.44 16.24
C ILE A 73 7.19 11.70 16.86
N HIS A 74 7.24 12.29 18.07
CA HIS A 74 8.48 12.82 18.61
C HIS A 74 9.32 11.80 19.38
N ARG A 75 8.74 10.69 19.82
CA ARG A 75 9.46 9.67 20.60
C ARG A 75 9.67 8.38 19.83
N VAL A 76 8.66 7.92 19.07
CA VAL A 76 8.74 6.65 18.37
C VAL A 76 9.30 6.83 16.96
N LEU A 77 8.64 7.60 16.10
CA LEU A 77 9.10 7.77 14.71
C LEU A 77 10.47 8.42 14.65
N TYR A 78 10.70 9.48 15.40
CA TYR A 78 12.00 10.13 15.43
C TYR A 78 13.11 9.22 15.96
N ALA A 79 12.86 8.49 17.04
CA ALA A 79 13.84 7.57 17.61
C ALA A 79 14.21 6.41 16.65
N LEU A 80 13.26 5.95 15.83
CA LEU A 80 13.47 4.85 14.87
C LEU A 80 14.10 5.30 13.55
N SER A 81 13.94 6.57 13.16
CA SER A 81 14.32 7.05 11.83
C SER A 81 15.36 8.17 11.86
N SER A 82 15.59 8.80 13.00
CA SER A 82 16.36 10.07 13.13
C SER A 82 15.83 11.19 12.22
N GLY A 83 14.59 11.06 11.75
CA GLY A 83 13.95 11.93 10.78
C GLY A 83 13.89 11.32 9.38
N THR A 84 12.95 11.79 8.60
CA THR A 84 12.73 11.38 7.21
C THR A 84 13.40 12.39 6.28
N SER A 85 13.91 11.91 5.14
CA SER A 85 14.52 12.78 4.12
C SER A 85 13.60 13.93 3.73
N HIS A 86 14.07 15.16 3.84
CA HIS A 86 13.29 16.36 3.51
C HIS A 86 12.90 16.40 2.04
N SER A 87 13.82 16.09 1.12
CA SER A 87 13.53 16.07 -0.31
C SER A 87 12.41 15.08 -0.65
N ALA A 88 12.42 13.89 -0.05
CA ALA A 88 11.36 12.90 -0.23
C ALA A 88 10.01 13.38 0.33
N GLN A 89 10.01 14.06 1.49
CA GLN A 89 8.80 14.62 2.08
C GLN A 89 8.18 15.72 1.20
N PHE A 90 8.99 16.68 0.75
CA PHE A 90 8.51 17.76 -0.10
C PHE A 90 8.00 17.27 -1.45
N ALA A 91 8.69 16.32 -2.07
CA ALA A 91 8.23 15.75 -3.33
C ALA A 91 6.93 14.96 -3.16
N MET A 92 6.80 14.15 -2.10
CA MET A 92 5.54 13.45 -1.82
C MET A 92 4.39 14.41 -1.50
N ALA A 93 4.66 15.46 -0.73
CA ALA A 93 3.66 16.49 -0.47
C ALA A 93 3.19 17.20 -1.74
N ALA A 94 4.12 17.49 -2.66
CA ALA A 94 3.79 18.09 -3.96
C ALA A 94 2.94 17.14 -4.83
N MET A 95 3.27 15.85 -4.87
CA MET A 95 2.46 14.85 -5.59
C MET A 95 1.05 14.72 -5.01
N LEU A 96 0.92 14.65 -3.70
CA LEU A 96 -0.37 14.58 -3.03
C LEU A 96 -1.19 15.85 -3.25
N LYS A 97 -0.55 17.03 -3.20
CA LYS A 97 -1.20 18.30 -3.49
C LYS A 97 -1.72 18.33 -4.94
N ALA A 98 -0.87 17.99 -5.89
CA ALA A 98 -1.25 17.95 -7.31
C ALA A 98 -2.39 16.97 -7.60
N ALA A 99 -2.37 15.80 -6.94
CA ALA A 99 -3.47 14.84 -7.04
C ALA A 99 -4.77 15.39 -6.45
N ASN A 100 -4.69 16.06 -5.30
CA ASN A 100 -5.84 16.66 -4.64
C ASN A 100 -6.45 17.84 -5.43
N GLU A 101 -5.62 18.57 -6.16
CA GLU A 101 -6.03 19.68 -7.04
C GLU A 101 -6.46 19.19 -8.44
N GLY A 102 -6.44 17.88 -8.71
CA GLY A 102 -6.81 17.30 -9.99
C GLY A 102 -5.78 17.52 -11.11
N GLN A 103 -4.58 17.99 -10.77
CA GLN A 103 -3.49 18.24 -11.73
C GLN A 103 -2.68 16.98 -12.01
N TYR A 104 -2.74 15.98 -11.14
CA TYR A 104 -2.05 14.71 -11.27
C TYR A 104 -2.98 13.55 -10.95
N ASN A 105 -3.17 12.68 -11.93
CA ASN A 105 -3.96 11.46 -11.77
C ASN A 105 -3.03 10.24 -11.71
N PHE A 106 -2.60 9.88 -10.51
CA PHE A 106 -1.73 8.71 -10.31
C PHE A 106 -2.38 7.37 -10.68
N LEU A 107 -3.72 7.31 -10.74
CA LEU A 107 -4.42 6.09 -11.15
C LEU A 107 -4.19 5.78 -12.63
N ASN A 108 -4.06 6.79 -13.47
CA ASN A 108 -3.72 6.59 -14.88
C ASN A 108 -2.35 5.91 -15.04
N GLU A 109 -1.39 6.28 -14.19
CA GLU A 109 -0.06 5.67 -14.20
C GLU A 109 -0.08 4.20 -13.78
N VAL A 110 -0.94 3.84 -12.83
CA VAL A 110 -1.04 2.46 -12.34
C VAL A 110 -2.03 1.60 -13.14
N LYS A 111 -2.87 2.17 -13.95
CA LYS A 111 -3.88 1.47 -14.77
C LYS A 111 -3.26 0.39 -15.69
N ILE A 112 -2.10 0.68 -16.25
CA ILE A 112 -1.37 -0.26 -17.09
C ILE A 112 -1.01 -1.56 -16.35
N TYR A 113 -0.80 -1.49 -15.03
CA TYR A 113 -0.55 -2.69 -14.22
C TYR A 113 -1.80 -3.57 -14.13
N GLY A 114 -2.99 -2.97 -14.02
CA GLY A 114 -4.25 -3.71 -14.07
C GLY A 114 -4.48 -4.42 -15.40
N GLU A 115 -4.15 -3.78 -16.52
CA GLU A 115 -4.24 -4.38 -17.86
C GLU A 115 -3.25 -5.56 -18.03
N ARG A 116 -2.01 -5.37 -17.57
CA ARG A 116 -0.99 -6.42 -17.55
C ARG A 116 -1.39 -7.58 -16.63
N ALA A 117 -1.95 -7.28 -15.46
CA ALA A 117 -2.41 -8.27 -14.51
C ALA A 117 -3.50 -9.16 -15.10
N LYS A 118 -4.47 -8.60 -15.81
CA LYS A 118 -5.50 -9.40 -16.50
C LYS A 118 -4.89 -10.39 -17.49
N LYS A 119 -3.98 -9.92 -18.35
CA LYS A 119 -3.29 -10.78 -19.31
C LYS A 119 -2.47 -11.88 -18.64
N LEU A 120 -1.72 -11.53 -17.58
CA LEU A 120 -0.92 -12.51 -16.84
C LEU A 120 -1.78 -13.55 -16.13
N LYS A 121 -2.91 -13.14 -15.56
CA LYS A 121 -3.88 -14.06 -14.94
C LYS A 121 -4.33 -15.11 -15.93
N ASP A 122 -4.77 -14.70 -17.12
CA ASP A 122 -5.22 -15.61 -18.16
C ASP A 122 -4.12 -16.58 -18.60
N ILE A 123 -2.87 -16.09 -18.73
CA ILE A 123 -1.71 -16.90 -19.06
C ILE A 123 -1.42 -17.93 -17.97
N PHE A 124 -1.39 -17.52 -16.70
CA PHE A 124 -1.15 -18.43 -15.60
C PHE A 124 -2.17 -19.55 -15.54
N LEU A 125 -3.45 -19.23 -15.61
CA LEU A 125 -4.54 -20.22 -15.57
C LEU A 125 -4.48 -21.15 -16.78
N HIS A 126 -4.20 -20.62 -17.98
CA HIS A 126 -4.07 -21.42 -19.19
C HIS A 126 -2.93 -22.44 -19.11
N HIS A 127 -1.85 -22.12 -18.41
CA HIS A 127 -0.68 -22.99 -18.24
C HIS A 127 -0.70 -23.81 -16.95
N GLY A 128 -1.84 -23.93 -16.30
CA GLY A 128 -2.05 -24.83 -15.17
C GLY A 128 -1.58 -24.30 -13.80
N PHE A 129 -1.19 -23.04 -13.74
CA PHE A 129 -0.98 -22.39 -12.43
C PHE A 129 -2.33 -22.12 -11.76
N HIS A 130 -2.33 -22.04 -10.44
CA HIS A 130 -3.45 -21.50 -9.68
C HIS A 130 -3.04 -20.19 -9.02
N LEU A 131 -4.02 -19.30 -8.90
CA LEU A 131 -3.86 -18.04 -8.15
C LEU A 131 -4.41 -18.25 -6.74
N VAL A 132 -3.64 -17.79 -5.74
CA VAL A 132 -4.08 -17.89 -4.33
C VAL A 132 -5.18 -16.86 -4.04
N TYR A 133 -5.08 -15.69 -4.64
CA TYR A 133 -6.04 -14.59 -4.50
C TYR A 133 -6.65 -14.27 -5.88
N ASP A 134 -7.67 -15.01 -6.27
CA ASP A 134 -8.30 -14.88 -7.59
C ASP A 134 -9.68 -14.25 -7.55
N ASN A 135 -10.23 -14.02 -6.34
CA ASN A 135 -11.59 -13.56 -6.13
C ASN A 135 -11.71 -12.67 -4.88
N ASP A 136 -12.53 -11.63 -4.97
CA ASP A 136 -12.92 -10.76 -3.86
C ASP A 136 -14.44 -10.53 -3.89
N LEU A 137 -15.16 -11.09 -2.94
CA LEU A 137 -16.64 -11.02 -2.83
C LEU A 137 -17.39 -11.40 -4.12
N GLY A 138 -16.84 -12.36 -4.87
CA GLY A 138 -17.42 -12.83 -6.14
C GLY A 138 -16.87 -12.14 -7.39
N ASP A 139 -16.12 -11.06 -7.23
CA ASP A 139 -15.46 -10.39 -8.36
C ASP A 139 -14.08 -11.00 -8.63
N PRO A 140 -13.76 -11.39 -9.87
CA PRO A 140 -12.42 -11.84 -10.23
C PRO A 140 -11.46 -10.66 -10.18
N ILE A 141 -10.39 -10.77 -9.38
CA ILE A 141 -9.37 -9.73 -9.23
C ILE A 141 -8.00 -10.21 -9.69
N ALA A 142 -7.16 -9.23 -10.05
CA ALA A 142 -5.73 -9.39 -10.00
C ALA A 142 -5.24 -8.92 -8.64
N ASP A 143 -4.21 -9.55 -8.11
CA ASP A 143 -3.66 -9.28 -6.77
C ASP A 143 -2.71 -8.05 -6.79
N GLY A 144 -3.23 -6.89 -7.17
CA GLY A 144 -2.49 -5.63 -7.19
C GLY A 144 -1.25 -5.66 -8.10
N PHE A 145 -0.08 -5.34 -7.55
CA PHE A 145 1.21 -5.34 -8.27
C PHE A 145 1.90 -6.71 -8.30
N TYR A 146 1.37 -7.69 -7.59
CA TYR A 146 1.95 -9.02 -7.44
C TYR A 146 0.91 -10.08 -7.69
N PHE A 147 1.38 -11.26 -8.06
CA PHE A 147 0.59 -12.47 -8.03
C PHE A 147 1.15 -13.43 -6.99
N THR A 148 0.26 -14.05 -6.23
CA THR A 148 0.59 -15.22 -5.44
C THR A 148 0.12 -16.43 -6.21
N ILE A 149 1.06 -17.15 -6.80
CA ILE A 149 0.78 -18.30 -7.68
C ILE A 149 1.32 -19.59 -7.09
N GLY A 150 0.67 -20.68 -7.42
CA GLY A 150 1.17 -22.02 -7.15
C GLY A 150 1.03 -22.91 -8.40
N TYR A 151 1.76 -24.01 -8.36
CA TYR A 151 1.67 -25.05 -9.39
C TYR A 151 1.41 -26.42 -8.74
N PRO A 152 0.49 -27.24 -9.28
CA PRO A 152 0.16 -28.54 -8.69
C PRO A 152 1.40 -29.42 -8.52
N GLY A 153 1.55 -30.00 -7.33
CA GLY A 153 2.65 -30.92 -7.01
C GLY A 153 4.00 -30.28 -6.71
N MET A 154 4.09 -28.94 -6.68
CA MET A 154 5.31 -28.22 -6.34
C MET A 154 5.15 -27.41 -5.04
N THR A 155 6.18 -27.41 -4.22
CA THR A 155 6.35 -26.44 -3.13
C THR A 155 6.76 -25.09 -3.70
N SER A 156 6.62 -24.00 -2.91
CA SER A 156 7.02 -22.64 -3.35
C SER A 156 8.50 -22.57 -3.73
N GLY A 157 9.37 -23.26 -2.99
CA GLY A 157 10.81 -23.29 -3.27
C GLY A 157 11.15 -24.05 -4.56
N GLU A 158 10.47 -25.16 -4.83
CA GLU A 158 10.64 -25.93 -6.07
C GLU A 158 10.16 -25.11 -7.27
N LEU A 159 8.98 -24.49 -7.16
CA LEU A 159 8.46 -23.63 -8.21
C LEU A 159 9.36 -22.43 -8.49
N ALA A 160 9.84 -21.75 -7.44
CA ALA A 160 10.76 -20.62 -7.62
C ALA A 160 12.06 -21.05 -8.32
N LYS A 161 12.60 -22.22 -7.95
CA LYS A 161 13.79 -22.80 -8.60
C LYS A 161 13.54 -23.14 -10.06
N GLU A 162 12.40 -23.77 -10.35
CA GLU A 162 12.04 -24.12 -11.73
C GLU A 162 11.88 -22.88 -12.61
N LEU A 163 11.17 -21.85 -12.11
CA LEU A 163 11.00 -20.57 -12.81
C LEU A 163 12.33 -19.88 -13.14
N MET A 164 13.35 -20.03 -12.28
CA MET A 164 14.67 -19.48 -12.56
C MET A 164 15.34 -20.08 -13.78
N TYR A 165 15.12 -21.36 -14.10
CA TYR A 165 15.64 -22.00 -15.33
C TYR A 165 15.07 -21.35 -16.59
N TYR A 166 13.89 -20.77 -16.50
CA TYR A 166 13.24 -20.02 -17.58
C TYR A 166 13.47 -18.51 -17.52
N GLY A 167 14.39 -18.05 -16.65
CA GLY A 167 14.72 -16.64 -16.53
C GLY A 167 13.70 -15.81 -15.76
N VAL A 168 12.80 -16.45 -15.01
CA VAL A 168 11.79 -15.78 -14.19
C VAL A 168 12.22 -15.81 -12.74
N SER A 169 12.46 -14.64 -12.15
CA SER A 169 12.72 -14.48 -10.71
C SER A 169 11.42 -14.29 -9.95
N ALA A 170 11.19 -15.12 -8.94
CA ALA A 170 10.04 -15.05 -8.06
C ALA A 170 10.49 -15.07 -6.58
N ILE A 171 9.66 -14.53 -5.71
CA ILE A 171 9.85 -14.59 -4.26
C ILE A 171 9.06 -15.81 -3.75
N SER A 172 9.74 -16.69 -3.00
CA SER A 172 9.14 -17.89 -2.39
C SER A 172 8.59 -17.60 -1.00
#